data_9c21c7b3bb234e541bc29bf5a35514d3
#
_entry.id   9c21c7b3bb234e541bc29bf5a35514d3
#
_cell.length_a   1.000
_cell.length_b   1.000
_cell.length_c   1.000
_cell.angle_alpha   90.00
_cell.angle_beta   90.00
_cell.angle_gamma   90.00
#
_symmetry.space_group_name_H-M   'P 1'
#
loop_
_entity.id
_entity.type
_entity.pdbx_description
1 polymer ?
#
loop_
_entity_poly.entity_id
_entity_poly.type
_entity_poly.pdbx_seq_one_letter_code
_entity_poly.pdbx_strand_id
1 'polypeptide(L)'
;PDLMKERWTGRRPKADEVMAQSGITDIRFVENFENDIHRVLNSGNVQRVYLDLYRHTPDEGLDEAHRFAQTIKTGYPFLTVENILPILKRLRTLKAPCEIDAMRRAMTVTREGILRMMRASHPGMYEYEYKAEFDYALTSAGVLEPAFHSIISAGKNNFCIHYDSYMGQAKDGDMILNDVGAQWDGECNDVSRGWPRNGK
;
A
#
# COMPACT_ATOMS: atom_id res chain seq x y z
N PRO A 1 21.51 -19.83 -0.99
CA PRO A 1 20.22 -19.81 -1.71
C PRO A 1 19.66 -21.21 -1.78
N ASP A 2 18.42 -21.39 -1.36
CA ASP A 2 17.71 -22.66 -1.44
C ASP A 2 17.19 -22.81 -2.88
N LEU A 3 17.91 -23.57 -3.71
CA LEU A 3 17.57 -23.80 -5.11
C LEU A 3 16.17 -24.41 -5.30
N MET A 4 15.66 -25.16 -4.31
CA MET A 4 14.31 -25.70 -4.36
C MET A 4 13.28 -24.59 -4.20
N LYS A 5 13.49 -23.65 -3.28
CA LYS A 5 12.61 -22.48 -3.12
C LYS A 5 12.66 -21.59 -4.36
N GLU A 6 13.82 -21.37 -4.96
CA GLU A 6 13.95 -20.56 -6.18
C GLU A 6 13.19 -21.14 -7.37
N ARG A 7 13.05 -22.47 -7.47
CA ARG A 7 12.21 -23.11 -8.50
C ARG A 7 10.73 -22.78 -8.37
N TRP A 8 10.25 -22.51 -7.14
CA TRP A 8 8.85 -22.21 -6.88
C TRP A 8 8.54 -20.69 -6.88
N THR A 9 9.46 -19.89 -6.38
CA THR A 9 9.22 -18.45 -6.14
C THR A 9 10.05 -17.53 -7.03
N GLY A 10 10.85 -18.10 -7.93
CA GLY A 10 11.80 -17.34 -8.75
C GLY A 10 13.13 -17.03 -8.02
N ARG A 11 14.09 -16.53 -8.76
CA ARG A 11 15.41 -16.17 -8.25
C ARG A 11 15.30 -15.06 -7.21
N ARG A 12 15.98 -15.22 -6.10
CA ARG A 12 16.10 -14.16 -5.07
C ARG A 12 17.36 -13.33 -5.30
N PRO A 13 17.31 -12.01 -5.10
CA PRO A 13 18.50 -11.18 -5.21
C PRO A 13 19.55 -11.60 -4.16
N LYS A 14 20.81 -11.51 -4.51
CA LYS A 14 21.93 -11.73 -3.59
C LYS A 14 22.23 -10.45 -2.80
N ALA A 15 23.01 -10.59 -1.72
CA ALA A 15 23.33 -9.46 -0.84
C ALA A 15 24.00 -8.29 -1.59
N ASP A 16 24.91 -8.57 -2.51
CA ASP A 16 25.58 -7.58 -3.36
C ASP A 16 24.60 -6.83 -4.29
N GLU A 17 23.64 -7.52 -4.85
CA GLU A 17 22.57 -6.94 -5.68
C GLU A 17 21.63 -6.05 -4.84
N VAL A 18 21.26 -6.52 -3.63
CA VAL A 18 20.44 -5.74 -2.69
C VAL A 18 21.19 -4.48 -2.26
N MET A 19 22.49 -4.60 -1.94
CA MET A 19 23.33 -3.43 -1.62
C MET A 19 23.37 -2.41 -2.77
N ALA A 20 23.54 -2.88 -4.00
CA ALA A 20 23.60 -2.00 -5.17
C ALA A 20 22.27 -1.27 -5.43
N GLN A 21 21.14 -1.93 -5.18
CA GLN A 21 19.80 -1.36 -5.41
C GLN A 21 19.34 -0.44 -4.28
N SER A 22 19.59 -0.83 -3.03
CA SER A 22 19.08 -0.11 -1.85
C SER A 22 20.01 0.97 -1.31
N GLY A 23 21.32 0.91 -1.63
CA GLY A 23 22.34 1.73 -1.01
C GLY A 23 22.68 1.31 0.45
N ILE A 24 22.04 0.26 0.98
CA ILE A 24 22.32 -0.27 2.32
C ILE A 24 23.52 -1.20 2.24
N THR A 25 24.58 -0.89 2.97
CA THR A 25 25.86 -1.60 2.87
C THR A 25 25.99 -2.78 3.84
N ASP A 26 25.19 -2.85 4.90
CA ASP A 26 25.19 -3.96 5.88
C ASP A 26 23.91 -4.80 5.68
N ILE A 27 24.01 -5.84 4.87
CA ILE A 27 22.91 -6.78 4.60
C ILE A 27 23.15 -8.05 5.43
N ARG A 28 22.14 -8.42 6.22
CA ARG A 28 22.15 -9.60 7.07
C ARG A 28 20.96 -10.50 6.75
N PHE A 29 21.09 -11.78 7.10
CA PHE A 29 20.02 -12.76 6.89
C PHE A 29 19.12 -12.83 8.13
N VAL A 30 17.82 -12.95 7.89
CA VAL A 30 16.79 -12.97 8.95
C VAL A 30 16.98 -14.12 9.94
N GLU A 31 17.59 -15.22 9.51
CA GLU A 31 17.92 -16.37 10.37
C GLU A 31 18.90 -15.99 11.51
N ASN A 32 19.67 -14.94 11.33
CA ASN A 32 20.60 -14.43 12.34
C ASN A 32 20.05 -13.27 13.16
N PHE A 33 18.79 -12.87 12.92
CA PHE A 33 18.20 -11.66 13.50
C PHE A 33 18.34 -11.60 15.02
N GLU A 34 18.00 -12.67 15.73
CA GLU A 34 18.06 -12.71 17.20
C GLU A 34 19.48 -12.47 17.73
N ASN A 35 20.49 -13.09 17.13
CA ASN A 35 21.87 -12.92 17.53
C ASN A 35 22.41 -11.53 17.19
N ASP A 36 22.06 -11.03 16.03
CA ASP A 36 22.54 -9.74 15.56
C ASP A 36 21.89 -8.60 16.35
N ILE A 37 20.58 -8.66 16.59
CA ILE A 37 19.89 -7.65 17.39
C ILE A 37 20.37 -7.69 18.86
N HIS A 38 20.62 -8.89 19.42
CA HIS A 38 21.20 -9.03 20.77
C HIS A 38 22.54 -8.29 20.90
N ARG A 39 23.44 -8.44 19.93
CA ARG A 39 24.73 -7.73 19.93
C ARG A 39 24.54 -6.21 19.87
N VAL A 40 23.60 -5.73 19.03
CA VAL A 40 23.32 -4.30 18.91
C VAL A 40 22.76 -3.74 20.21
N LEU A 41 21.78 -4.40 20.81
CA LEU A 41 21.11 -3.94 22.02
C LEU A 41 22.07 -3.94 23.25
N ASN A 42 23.04 -4.84 23.29
CA ASN A 42 24.04 -4.93 24.35
C ASN A 42 25.34 -4.15 24.07
N SER A 43 25.43 -3.43 22.96
CA SER A 43 26.66 -2.72 22.58
C SER A 43 27.04 -1.55 23.50
N GLY A 44 26.14 -1.11 24.38
CA GLY A 44 26.28 0.11 25.20
C GLY A 44 26.00 1.41 24.43
N ASN A 45 25.84 1.35 23.11
CA ASN A 45 25.58 2.53 22.27
C ASN A 45 24.08 2.79 22.05
N VAL A 46 23.22 1.83 22.38
CA VAL A 46 21.78 1.93 22.25
C VAL A 46 21.16 2.26 23.59
N GLN A 47 20.33 3.28 23.65
CA GLN A 47 19.57 3.67 24.83
C GLN A 47 18.05 3.55 24.58
N ARG A 48 17.62 3.70 23.33
CA ARG A 48 16.21 3.70 22.94
C ARG A 48 15.98 2.82 21.72
N VAL A 49 14.84 2.15 21.73
CA VAL A 49 14.33 1.37 20.60
C VAL A 49 12.97 1.94 20.22
N TYR A 50 12.81 2.29 18.95
CA TYR A 50 11.57 2.82 18.40
C TYR A 50 10.86 1.71 17.61
N LEU A 51 9.61 1.45 17.96
CA LEU A 51 8.77 0.45 17.30
C LEU A 51 7.42 1.07 16.94
N ASP A 52 6.75 0.57 15.91
CA ASP A 52 5.37 0.95 15.64
C ASP A 52 4.45 0.25 16.66
N LEU A 53 4.01 1.03 17.64
CA LEU A 53 3.18 0.56 18.74
C LEU A 53 1.77 1.18 18.69
N TYR A 54 1.34 1.60 17.50
CA TYR A 54 0.00 2.11 17.33
C TYR A 54 -1.04 0.98 17.45
N ARG A 55 -2.17 1.29 18.08
CA ARG A 55 -3.34 0.42 18.19
C ARG A 55 -4.57 1.19 17.77
N HIS A 56 -5.39 0.59 16.91
CA HIS A 56 -6.66 1.19 16.48
C HIS A 56 -7.70 1.13 17.59
N THR A 57 -7.75 0.02 18.33
CA THR A 57 -8.67 -0.18 19.46
C THR A 57 -7.92 -0.69 20.68
N PRO A 58 -8.41 -0.43 21.91
CA PRO A 58 -7.75 -0.89 23.13
C PRO A 58 -7.65 -2.41 23.27
N ASP A 59 -8.58 -3.15 22.67
CA ASP A 59 -8.71 -4.60 22.70
C ASP A 59 -8.05 -5.32 21.50
N GLU A 60 -7.44 -4.56 20.60
CA GLU A 60 -6.68 -5.12 19.48
C GLU A 60 -5.57 -6.06 19.97
N GLY A 61 -5.45 -7.21 19.32
CA GLY A 61 -4.42 -8.20 19.65
C GLY A 61 -3.00 -7.65 19.51
N LEU A 62 -2.06 -8.25 20.24
CA LEU A 62 -0.65 -7.86 20.12
C LEU A 62 -0.09 -8.35 18.78
N ASP A 63 0.38 -7.43 17.98
CA ASP A 63 1.14 -7.71 16.77
C ASP A 63 2.62 -8.08 17.08
N GLU A 64 3.43 -8.26 16.04
CA GLU A 64 4.83 -8.62 16.18
C GLU A 64 5.65 -7.52 16.87
N ALA A 65 5.39 -6.25 16.56
CA ALA A 65 6.09 -5.12 17.17
C ALA A 65 5.81 -5.03 18.69
N HIS A 66 4.56 -5.24 19.09
CA HIS A 66 4.18 -5.26 20.51
C HIS A 66 4.82 -6.44 21.26
N ARG A 67 4.84 -7.66 20.66
CA ARG A 67 5.53 -8.83 21.25
C ARG A 67 7.02 -8.57 21.39
N PHE A 68 7.65 -8.00 20.36
CA PHE A 68 9.06 -7.65 20.41
C PHE A 68 9.35 -6.57 21.45
N ALA A 69 8.47 -5.58 21.60
CA ALA A 69 8.58 -4.58 22.67
C ALA A 69 8.57 -5.22 24.07
N GLN A 70 7.75 -6.24 24.30
CA GLN A 70 7.73 -6.99 25.56
C GLN A 70 9.04 -7.76 25.76
N THR A 71 9.56 -8.41 24.73
CA THR A 71 10.86 -9.10 24.77
C THR A 71 11.99 -8.14 25.15
N ILE A 72 12.03 -6.95 24.54
CA ILE A 72 13.04 -5.93 24.88
C ILE A 72 12.91 -5.49 26.33
N LYS A 73 11.71 -5.14 26.78
CA LYS A 73 11.47 -4.68 28.16
C LYS A 73 11.89 -5.71 29.21
N THR A 74 11.69 -7.00 28.91
CA THR A 74 12.06 -8.09 29.83
C THR A 74 13.54 -8.44 29.75
N GLY A 75 14.09 -8.56 28.55
CA GLY A 75 15.46 -9.02 28.33
C GLY A 75 16.52 -7.92 28.45
N TYR A 76 16.13 -6.65 28.25
CA TYR A 76 17.04 -5.49 28.24
C TYR A 76 16.46 -4.34 29.07
N PRO A 77 16.31 -4.49 30.39
CA PRO A 77 15.60 -3.52 31.25
C PRO A 77 16.27 -2.14 31.31
N PHE A 78 17.49 -2.02 30.83
CA PHE A 78 18.24 -0.77 30.73
C PHE A 78 17.89 0.04 29.46
N LEU A 79 17.09 -0.51 28.52
CA LEU A 79 16.65 0.17 27.29
C LEU A 79 15.24 0.76 27.46
N THR A 80 15.02 1.88 26.80
CA THR A 80 13.68 2.49 26.69
C THR A 80 13.05 2.09 25.35
N VAL A 81 11.79 1.64 25.37
CA VAL A 81 10.99 1.37 24.17
C VAL A 81 9.99 2.51 23.98
N GLU A 82 10.03 3.13 22.81
CA GLU A 82 9.18 4.27 22.44
C GLU A 82 8.38 3.98 21.16
N ASN A 83 7.23 4.65 21.00
CA ASN A 83 6.44 4.57 19.78
C ASN A 83 7.00 5.48 18.69
N ILE A 84 7.34 4.92 17.53
CA ILE A 84 7.88 5.66 16.38
C ILE A 84 6.81 6.52 15.65
N LEU A 85 5.53 6.24 15.84
CA LEU A 85 4.44 6.87 15.09
C LEU A 85 4.49 8.41 15.08
N PRO A 86 4.78 9.14 16.20
CA PRO A 86 4.86 10.60 16.16
C PRO A 86 5.97 11.13 15.23
N ILE A 87 7.07 10.38 15.09
CA ILE A 87 8.19 10.73 14.20
C ILE A 87 7.74 10.50 12.74
N LEU A 88 7.18 9.32 12.45
CA LEU A 88 6.70 8.99 11.12
C LEU A 88 5.60 9.94 10.64
N LYS A 89 4.66 10.30 11.52
CA LYS A 89 3.62 11.30 11.19
C LYS A 89 4.23 12.63 10.73
N ARG A 90 5.23 13.14 11.43
CA ARG A 90 5.90 14.40 11.04
C ARG A 90 6.60 14.26 9.69
N LEU A 91 7.33 13.19 9.47
CA LEU A 91 8.04 12.95 8.21
C LEU A 91 7.06 12.83 7.04
N ARG A 92 5.92 12.14 7.22
CA ARG A 92 4.93 11.92 6.17
C ARG A 92 4.00 13.11 5.93
N THR A 93 3.87 14.04 6.87
CA THR A 93 3.00 15.22 6.73
C THR A 93 3.55 16.20 5.68
N LEU A 94 4.86 16.42 5.67
CA LEU A 94 5.53 17.31 4.72
C LEU A 94 6.18 16.45 3.64
N LYS A 95 5.64 16.56 2.41
CA LYS A 95 6.12 15.78 1.27
C LYS A 95 7.40 16.36 0.70
N ALA A 96 8.39 15.51 0.49
CA ALA A 96 9.59 15.85 -0.27
C ALA A 96 9.28 16.00 -1.77
N PRO A 97 10.10 16.69 -2.55
CA PRO A 97 9.87 16.83 -4.00
C PRO A 97 9.73 15.50 -4.75
N CYS A 98 10.50 14.47 -4.39
CA CYS A 98 10.40 13.14 -4.98
C CYS A 98 9.06 12.47 -4.67
N GLU A 99 8.51 12.64 -3.45
CA GLU A 99 7.19 12.13 -3.08
C GLU A 99 6.08 12.84 -3.88
N ILE A 100 6.19 14.17 -4.05
CA ILE A 100 5.26 14.93 -4.89
C ILE A 100 5.30 14.46 -6.34
N ASP A 101 6.48 14.14 -6.88
CA ASP A 101 6.61 13.63 -8.24
C ASP A 101 6.01 12.21 -8.37
N ALA A 102 6.17 11.35 -7.37
CA ALA A 102 5.52 10.06 -7.30
C ALA A 102 3.99 10.19 -7.26
N MET A 103 3.45 11.10 -6.42
CA MET A 103 2.01 11.41 -6.37
C MET A 103 1.48 11.89 -7.73
N ARG A 104 2.20 12.75 -8.45
CA ARG A 104 1.82 13.22 -9.79
C ARG A 104 1.77 12.08 -10.80
N ARG A 105 2.72 11.14 -10.74
CA ARG A 105 2.73 9.93 -11.59
C ARG A 105 1.53 9.03 -11.27
N ALA A 106 1.27 8.75 -9.98
CA ALA A 106 0.09 8.03 -9.55
C ALA A 106 -1.21 8.69 -10.07
N MET A 107 -1.31 10.03 -9.96
CA MET A 107 -2.45 10.80 -10.48
C MET A 107 -2.62 10.65 -11.99
N THR A 108 -1.53 10.64 -12.75
CA THR A 108 -1.57 10.45 -14.21
C THR A 108 -2.13 9.09 -14.57
N VAL A 109 -1.70 8.03 -13.90
CA VAL A 109 -2.21 6.66 -14.13
C VAL A 109 -3.69 6.56 -13.76
N THR A 110 -4.08 7.10 -12.61
CA THR A 110 -5.50 7.14 -12.18
C THR A 110 -6.37 7.89 -13.18
N ARG A 111 -5.92 9.06 -13.66
CA ARG A 111 -6.62 9.83 -14.69
C ARG A 111 -6.86 9.01 -15.95
N GLU A 112 -5.84 8.33 -16.46
CA GLU A 112 -5.99 7.49 -17.67
C GLU A 112 -6.95 6.32 -17.42
N GLY A 113 -6.93 5.72 -16.24
CA GLY A 113 -7.90 4.68 -15.85
C GLY A 113 -9.33 5.19 -15.83
N ILE A 114 -9.59 6.36 -15.24
CA ILE A 114 -10.92 6.99 -15.22
C ILE A 114 -11.38 7.32 -16.65
N LEU A 115 -10.51 7.93 -17.45
CA LEU A 115 -10.85 8.26 -18.85
C LEU A 115 -11.11 7.00 -19.68
N ARG A 116 -10.42 5.90 -19.39
CA ARG A 116 -10.65 4.62 -20.06
C ARG A 116 -12.02 4.06 -19.69
N MET A 117 -12.41 4.06 -18.42
CA MET A 117 -13.77 3.68 -17.98
C MET A 117 -14.84 4.51 -18.70
N MET A 118 -14.67 5.83 -18.76
CA MET A 118 -15.62 6.72 -19.47
C MET A 118 -15.76 6.37 -20.95
N ARG A 119 -14.65 6.12 -21.64
CA ARG A 119 -14.64 5.77 -23.08
C ARG A 119 -15.25 4.40 -23.37
N ALA A 120 -15.04 3.44 -22.48
CA ALA A 120 -15.56 2.09 -22.59
C ALA A 120 -17.05 1.99 -22.27
N SER A 121 -17.63 3.01 -21.63
CA SER A 121 -19.00 3.00 -21.14
C SER A 121 -20.02 2.76 -22.26
N HIS A 122 -20.80 1.70 -22.14
CA HIS A 122 -21.85 1.31 -23.10
C HIS A 122 -23.13 0.86 -22.39
N PRO A 123 -24.29 0.80 -23.08
CA PRO A 123 -25.52 0.33 -22.49
C PRO A 123 -25.40 -1.10 -21.95
N GLY A 124 -25.85 -1.30 -20.69
CA GLY A 124 -25.85 -2.61 -20.07
C GLY A 124 -24.50 -3.06 -19.52
N MET A 125 -23.48 -2.20 -19.51
CA MET A 125 -22.16 -2.48 -18.93
C MET A 125 -22.29 -2.75 -17.43
N TYR A 126 -21.64 -3.81 -16.96
CA TYR A 126 -21.60 -4.14 -15.53
C TYR A 126 -20.49 -3.36 -14.79
N GLU A 127 -20.67 -3.18 -13.50
CA GLU A 127 -19.69 -2.48 -12.64
C GLU A 127 -18.33 -3.16 -12.68
N TYR A 128 -18.25 -4.50 -12.71
CA TYR A 128 -16.99 -5.23 -12.84
C TYR A 128 -16.28 -4.97 -14.19
N GLU A 129 -17.00 -4.62 -15.24
CA GLU A 129 -16.39 -4.27 -16.53
C GLU A 129 -15.70 -2.90 -16.45
N TYR A 130 -16.30 -1.92 -15.77
CA TYR A 130 -15.62 -0.64 -15.46
C TYR A 130 -14.37 -0.89 -14.63
N LYS A 131 -14.47 -1.78 -13.61
CA LYS A 131 -13.31 -2.15 -12.80
C LYS A 131 -12.21 -2.76 -13.67
N ALA A 132 -12.53 -3.66 -14.58
CA ALA A 132 -11.57 -4.28 -15.48
C ALA A 132 -10.85 -3.25 -16.36
N GLU A 133 -11.55 -2.21 -16.83
CA GLU A 133 -10.99 -1.11 -17.62
C GLU A 133 -10.00 -0.28 -16.77
N PHE A 134 -10.31 -0.02 -15.51
CA PHE A 134 -9.42 0.66 -14.59
C PHE A 134 -8.18 -0.19 -14.27
N ASP A 135 -8.38 -1.45 -13.89
CA ASP A 135 -7.29 -2.39 -13.57
C ASP A 135 -6.34 -2.59 -14.76
N TYR A 136 -6.90 -2.63 -15.99
CA TYR A 136 -6.08 -2.70 -17.20
C TYR A 136 -5.18 -1.47 -17.34
N ALA A 137 -5.69 -0.26 -17.10
CA ALA A 137 -4.91 0.96 -17.18
C ALA A 137 -3.75 0.97 -16.15
N LEU A 138 -4.05 0.54 -14.91
CA LEU A 138 -3.03 0.40 -13.86
C LEU A 138 -1.93 -0.59 -14.29
N THR A 139 -2.33 -1.80 -14.63
CA THR A 139 -1.39 -2.88 -14.96
C THR A 139 -0.56 -2.54 -16.19
N SER A 140 -1.17 -1.92 -17.22
CA SER A 140 -0.46 -1.46 -18.42
C SER A 140 0.58 -0.38 -18.14
N ALA A 141 0.40 0.39 -17.06
CA ALA A 141 1.37 1.38 -16.60
C ALA A 141 2.43 0.80 -15.63
N GLY A 142 2.39 -0.51 -15.36
CA GLY A 142 3.29 -1.18 -14.41
C GLY A 142 2.85 -1.09 -12.94
N VAL A 143 1.65 -0.60 -12.69
CA VAL A 143 1.04 -0.56 -11.35
C VAL A 143 0.22 -1.83 -11.18
N LEU A 144 0.70 -2.78 -10.38
CA LEU A 144 0.08 -4.11 -10.26
C LEU A 144 -1.11 -4.13 -9.31
N GLU A 145 -1.17 -3.18 -8.37
CA GLU A 145 -2.23 -3.08 -7.39
C GLU A 145 -2.71 -1.63 -7.28
N PRO A 146 -4.02 -1.39 -7.06
CA PRO A 146 -4.54 -0.06 -6.78
C PRO A 146 -4.05 0.46 -5.43
N ALA A 147 -4.17 1.75 -5.20
CA ALA A 147 -3.82 2.39 -3.93
C ALA A 147 -4.68 1.91 -2.76
N PHE A 148 -5.92 1.56 -3.05
CA PHE A 148 -6.91 0.99 -2.14
C PHE A 148 -7.94 0.19 -2.94
N HIS A 149 -8.83 -0.51 -2.24
CA HIS A 149 -9.90 -1.27 -2.89
C HIS A 149 -10.81 -0.33 -3.69
N SER A 150 -10.80 -0.46 -5.02
CA SER A 150 -11.55 0.43 -5.92
C SER A 150 -13.06 0.39 -5.64
N ILE A 151 -13.70 1.53 -5.57
CA ILE A 151 -15.15 1.65 -5.45
C ILE A 151 -15.68 2.06 -6.82
N ILE A 152 -16.55 1.23 -7.40
CA ILE A 152 -17.16 1.49 -8.70
C ILE A 152 -18.59 1.01 -8.64
N SER A 153 -19.52 1.92 -8.87
CA SER A 153 -20.95 1.68 -8.71
C SER A 153 -21.79 2.40 -9.77
N ALA A 154 -22.99 1.91 -9.99
CA ALA A 154 -23.95 2.47 -10.95
C ALA A 154 -25.35 2.63 -10.31
N GLY A 155 -26.02 3.73 -10.64
CA GLY A 155 -27.39 3.99 -10.24
C GLY A 155 -27.59 3.95 -8.73
N LYS A 156 -28.45 3.05 -8.23
CA LYS A 156 -28.77 2.95 -6.79
C LYS A 156 -27.59 2.50 -5.93
N ASN A 157 -26.64 1.78 -6.50
CA ASN A 157 -25.47 1.31 -5.75
C ASN A 157 -24.57 2.47 -5.29
N ASN A 158 -24.68 3.64 -5.94
CA ASN A 158 -23.95 4.87 -5.54
C ASN A 158 -24.28 5.37 -4.12
N PHE A 159 -25.36 4.88 -3.51
CA PHE A 159 -25.70 5.22 -2.12
C PHE A 159 -24.96 4.37 -1.08
N CYS A 160 -24.20 3.35 -1.51
CA CYS A 160 -23.30 2.59 -0.65
C CYS A 160 -21.89 3.15 -0.78
N ILE A 161 -21.36 3.79 0.28
CA ILE A 161 -20.10 4.54 0.22
C ILE A 161 -18.92 3.63 -0.12
N HIS A 162 -18.82 2.46 0.51
CA HIS A 162 -17.76 1.49 0.23
C HIS A 162 -18.32 0.26 -0.53
N TYR A 163 -18.96 0.53 -1.68
CA TYR A 163 -19.53 -0.52 -2.50
C TYR A 163 -18.45 -1.34 -3.22
N ASP A 164 -18.48 -2.66 -3.06
CA ASP A 164 -17.45 -3.60 -3.50
C ASP A 164 -17.96 -4.85 -4.23
N SER A 165 -19.27 -4.97 -4.46
CA SER A 165 -19.85 -6.15 -5.10
C SER A 165 -19.66 -6.19 -6.62
N TYR A 166 -19.63 -5.04 -7.27
CA TYR A 166 -19.45 -4.83 -8.72
C TYR A 166 -20.44 -5.59 -9.63
N MET A 167 -21.57 -6.04 -9.11
CA MET A 167 -22.53 -6.88 -9.85
C MET A 167 -23.69 -6.09 -10.45
N GLY A 168 -23.76 -4.80 -10.21
CA GLY A 168 -24.78 -3.93 -10.77
C GLY A 168 -24.56 -3.69 -12.27
N GLN A 169 -25.66 -3.53 -13.01
CA GLN A 169 -25.65 -3.21 -14.44
C GLN A 169 -26.10 -1.77 -14.63
N ALA A 170 -25.28 -0.97 -15.32
CA ALA A 170 -25.57 0.42 -15.64
C ALA A 170 -26.68 0.55 -16.68
N LYS A 171 -27.76 1.21 -16.31
CA LYS A 171 -28.90 1.52 -17.20
C LYS A 171 -28.69 2.87 -17.88
N ASP A 172 -29.52 3.14 -18.86
CA ASP A 172 -29.52 4.45 -19.50
C ASP A 172 -29.90 5.55 -18.51
N GLY A 173 -29.10 6.62 -18.46
CA GLY A 173 -29.31 7.73 -17.53
C GLY A 173 -28.79 7.48 -16.11
N ASP A 174 -28.30 6.28 -15.78
CA ASP A 174 -27.67 6.04 -14.48
C ASP A 174 -26.38 6.86 -14.36
N MET A 175 -26.13 7.36 -13.16
CA MET A 175 -24.84 7.90 -12.77
C MET A 175 -23.88 6.76 -12.46
N ILE A 176 -22.70 6.81 -13.02
CA ILE A 176 -21.57 5.98 -12.62
C ILE A 176 -20.76 6.78 -11.59
N LEU A 177 -20.48 6.17 -10.46
CA LEU A 177 -19.57 6.69 -9.45
C LEU A 177 -18.33 5.81 -9.41
N ASN A 178 -17.17 6.42 -9.35
CA ASN A 178 -15.95 5.72 -9.00
C ASN A 178 -15.18 6.50 -7.93
N ASP A 179 -14.53 5.75 -7.06
CA ASP A 179 -13.56 6.23 -6.09
C ASP A 179 -12.37 5.29 -6.17
N VAL A 180 -11.31 5.77 -6.80
CA VAL A 180 -10.21 4.94 -7.27
C VAL A 180 -8.87 5.66 -7.16
N GLY A 181 -7.80 4.88 -7.04
CA GLY A 181 -6.46 5.44 -6.99
C GLY A 181 -5.39 4.47 -7.43
N ALA A 182 -4.33 5.00 -8.01
CA ALA A 182 -3.09 4.30 -8.27
C ALA A 182 -2.08 4.60 -7.16
N GLN A 183 -1.10 3.72 -7.00
CA GLN A 183 0.10 3.99 -6.23
C GLN A 183 1.33 4.07 -7.15
N TRP A 184 2.33 4.85 -6.75
CA TRP A 184 3.61 4.93 -7.44
C TRP A 184 4.72 5.21 -6.43
N ASP A 185 5.75 4.37 -6.41
CA ASP A 185 6.89 4.49 -5.49
C ASP A 185 6.47 4.71 -4.01
N GLY A 186 5.40 3.99 -3.56
CA GLY A 186 4.88 4.09 -2.20
C GLY A 186 3.91 5.25 -1.93
N GLU A 187 3.72 6.17 -2.89
CA GLU A 187 2.75 7.24 -2.78
C GLU A 187 1.43 6.87 -3.46
N CYS A 188 0.34 7.14 -2.77
CA CYS A 188 -1.02 6.82 -3.21
C CYS A 188 -1.77 8.11 -3.58
N ASN A 189 -2.72 8.00 -4.51
CA ASN A 189 -3.75 9.00 -4.68
C ASN A 189 -5.14 8.41 -4.49
N ASP A 190 -6.11 9.30 -4.35
CA ASP A 190 -7.50 9.01 -4.07
C ASP A 190 -8.35 10.00 -4.85
N VAL A 191 -9.18 9.50 -5.79
CA VAL A 191 -9.93 10.33 -6.73
C VAL A 191 -11.34 9.80 -6.93
N SER A 192 -12.33 10.53 -6.42
CA SER A 192 -13.73 10.28 -6.73
C SER A 192 -14.16 11.06 -7.98
N ARG A 193 -14.86 10.40 -8.89
CA ARG A 193 -15.54 11.01 -10.06
C ARG A 193 -16.87 10.36 -10.31
N GLY A 194 -17.81 11.16 -10.79
CA GLY A 194 -19.10 10.70 -11.28
C GLY A 194 -19.39 11.22 -12.68
N TRP A 195 -20.05 10.41 -13.49
CA TRP A 195 -20.54 10.82 -14.81
C TRP A 195 -21.82 10.09 -15.19
N PRO A 196 -22.71 10.69 -15.98
CA PRO A 196 -23.86 9.99 -16.50
C PRO A 196 -23.41 8.96 -17.55
N ARG A 197 -23.92 7.72 -17.44
CA ARG A 197 -23.55 6.62 -18.35
C ARG A 197 -23.67 7.01 -19.82
N ASN A 198 -24.69 7.75 -20.17
CA ASN A 198 -25.00 8.16 -21.56
C ASN A 198 -24.36 9.49 -21.98
N GLY A 199 -23.55 10.13 -21.13
CA GLY A 199 -22.87 11.39 -21.41
C GLY A 199 -23.77 12.64 -21.40
N LYS A 200 -25.00 12.53 -20.88
CA LYS A 200 -25.99 13.62 -20.87
C LYS A 200 -26.48 13.93 -19.47
#